data_d462844f16430be2da6fcf961e033cd5
#
_entry.id   d462844f16430be2da6fcf961e033cd5
#
_cell.length_a   1.000
_cell.length_b   1.000
_cell.length_c   1.000
_cell.angle_alpha   90.00
_cell.angle_beta   90.00
_cell.angle_gamma   90.00
#
_symmetry.space_group_name_H-M   'P 1'
#
loop_
_entity.id
_entity.type
_entity.pdbx_description
1 polymer ?
#
loop_
_entity_poly.entity_id
_entity_poly.type
_entity_poly.pdbx_seq_one_letter_code
_entity_poly.pdbx_strand_id
1 'polypeptide(L)'
;FDEPVPAADSFEDPVQRAAAVRALEYQGIEAGTLMTQLAVQHVFIGSCTNARISDLRAAAAVVKGHKVAPGVRAQVVPGSMRVRKQAEDEGLAEIFKEAGFEWRKSGCSLCLAMNDDILQSGVRCASTAAAAAAITGKLTDPAML
;
A
#
# COMPACT_ATOMS: atom_id res chain seq x y z
N PHE A 1 -13.69 -4.89 -0.56
CA PHE A 1 -12.66 -5.94 -0.63
C PHE A 1 -13.23 -7.32 -1.01
N ASP A 2 -14.52 -7.56 -0.81
CA ASP A 2 -15.17 -8.85 -1.09
C ASP A 2 -15.60 -9.01 -2.55
N GLU A 3 -15.48 -7.98 -3.36
CA GLU A 3 -15.86 -8.04 -4.76
C GLU A 3 -14.72 -8.59 -5.63
N PRO A 4 -15.06 -9.38 -6.66
CA PRO A 4 -14.08 -9.82 -7.63
C PRO A 4 -13.65 -8.66 -8.55
N VAL A 5 -12.45 -8.78 -9.09
CA VAL A 5 -11.96 -7.88 -10.13
C VAL A 5 -12.91 -7.97 -11.34
N PRO A 6 -13.47 -6.85 -11.82
CA PRO A 6 -14.44 -6.88 -12.88
C PRO A 6 -13.84 -7.37 -14.19
N ALA A 7 -14.61 -8.16 -14.92
CA ALA A 7 -14.24 -8.58 -16.27
C ALA A 7 -14.38 -7.40 -17.25
N ALA A 8 -13.54 -7.35 -18.27
CA ALA A 8 -13.57 -6.25 -19.24
C ALA A 8 -14.91 -6.21 -20.04
N ASP A 9 -15.53 -7.34 -20.26
CA ASP A 9 -16.82 -7.48 -20.96
C ASP A 9 -18.02 -7.03 -20.13
N SER A 10 -17.86 -6.83 -18.81
CA SER A 10 -18.90 -6.25 -17.95
C SER A 10 -19.15 -4.76 -18.21
N PHE A 11 -18.24 -4.08 -18.92
CA PHE A 11 -18.40 -2.68 -19.28
C PHE A 11 -19.13 -2.52 -20.63
N GLU A 12 -20.23 -1.78 -20.66
CA GLU A 12 -21.01 -1.52 -21.87
C GLU A 12 -20.25 -0.61 -22.85
N ASP A 13 -19.57 0.41 -22.30
CA ASP A 13 -18.78 1.36 -23.10
C ASP A 13 -17.52 0.71 -23.69
N PRO A 14 -17.33 0.73 -25.02
CA PRO A 14 -16.15 0.16 -25.67
C PRO A 14 -14.83 0.78 -25.21
N VAL A 15 -14.81 2.06 -24.83
CA VAL A 15 -13.62 2.77 -24.35
C VAL A 15 -13.24 2.26 -22.98
N GLN A 16 -14.23 2.12 -22.08
CA GLN A 16 -14.01 1.56 -20.75
C GLN A 16 -13.58 0.09 -20.82
N ARG A 17 -14.20 -0.69 -21.71
CA ARG A 17 -13.80 -2.09 -21.94
C ARG A 17 -12.35 -2.21 -22.38
N ALA A 18 -11.92 -1.41 -23.37
CA ALA A 18 -10.54 -1.41 -23.83
C ALA A 18 -9.55 -0.93 -22.74
N ALA A 19 -9.97 0.01 -21.90
CA ALA A 19 -9.17 0.45 -20.76
C ALA A 19 -9.04 -0.65 -19.69
N ALA A 20 -10.12 -1.39 -19.40
CA ALA A 20 -10.12 -2.50 -18.47
C ALA A 20 -9.20 -3.65 -18.94
N VAL A 21 -9.23 -4.02 -20.22
CA VAL A 21 -8.30 -5.02 -20.78
C VAL A 21 -6.86 -4.62 -20.53
N ARG A 22 -6.49 -3.39 -20.91
CA ARG A 22 -5.11 -2.89 -20.69
C ARG A 22 -4.71 -2.84 -19.22
N ALA A 23 -5.65 -2.48 -18.35
CA ALA A 23 -5.39 -2.42 -16.92
C ALA A 23 -5.13 -3.82 -16.32
N LEU A 24 -5.92 -4.81 -16.71
CA LEU A 24 -5.75 -6.20 -16.28
C LEU A 24 -4.40 -6.78 -16.75
N GLU A 25 -4.07 -6.56 -18.03
CA GLU A 25 -2.78 -6.97 -18.61
C GLU A 25 -1.60 -6.29 -17.90
N TYR A 26 -1.68 -4.96 -17.72
CA TYR A 26 -0.61 -4.19 -17.06
C TYR A 26 -0.39 -4.61 -15.61
N GLN A 27 -1.45 -4.89 -14.88
CA GLN A 27 -1.38 -5.31 -13.48
C GLN A 27 -1.15 -6.81 -13.30
N GLY A 28 -1.22 -7.60 -14.36
CA GLY A 28 -1.10 -9.05 -14.29
C GLY A 28 -2.18 -9.68 -13.41
N ILE A 29 -3.42 -9.21 -13.53
CA ILE A 29 -4.55 -9.68 -12.73
C ILE A 29 -5.57 -10.34 -13.64
N GLU A 30 -6.02 -11.53 -13.25
CA GLU A 30 -7.10 -12.22 -13.94
C GLU A 30 -8.47 -11.68 -13.48
N ALA A 31 -9.37 -11.45 -14.44
CA ALA A 31 -10.74 -11.07 -14.13
C ALA A 31 -11.42 -12.14 -13.26
N GLY A 32 -12.27 -11.73 -12.35
CA GLY A 32 -12.95 -12.62 -11.41
C GLY A 32 -12.12 -13.00 -10.17
N THR A 33 -10.84 -12.61 -10.12
CA THR A 33 -10.02 -12.80 -8.91
C THR A 33 -10.58 -11.95 -7.78
N LEU A 34 -10.79 -12.53 -6.59
CA LEU A 34 -11.17 -11.75 -5.41
C LEU A 34 -10.01 -10.81 -5.02
N MET A 35 -10.35 -9.56 -4.69
CA MET A 35 -9.32 -8.59 -4.27
C MET A 35 -8.52 -9.08 -3.06
N THR A 36 -9.16 -9.79 -2.13
CA THR A 36 -8.52 -10.40 -0.95
C THR A 36 -7.53 -11.52 -1.28
N GLN A 37 -7.54 -12.03 -2.51
CA GLN A 37 -6.58 -13.04 -2.99
C GLN A 37 -5.35 -12.41 -3.67
N LEU A 38 -5.41 -11.11 -3.97
CA LEU A 38 -4.32 -10.41 -4.65
C LEU A 38 -3.13 -10.23 -3.71
N ALA A 39 -2.08 -11.01 -3.93
CA ALA A 39 -0.82 -10.86 -3.21
C ALA A 39 -0.16 -9.52 -3.54
N VAL A 40 0.44 -8.89 -2.53
CA VAL A 40 1.25 -7.69 -2.67
C VAL A 40 2.68 -7.97 -2.21
N GLN A 41 3.65 -7.48 -2.94
CA GLN A 41 5.08 -7.62 -2.63
C GLN A 41 5.66 -6.33 -2.06
N HIS A 42 4.97 -5.21 -2.27
CA HIS A 42 5.39 -3.92 -1.76
C HIS A 42 4.23 -3.19 -1.13
N VAL A 43 4.48 -2.53 -0.01
CA VAL A 43 3.51 -1.69 0.67
C VAL A 43 4.12 -0.32 0.93
N PHE A 44 3.38 0.71 0.58
CA PHE A 44 3.82 2.09 0.70
C PHE A 44 2.79 2.94 1.44
N ILE A 45 3.18 3.43 2.62
CA ILE A 45 2.42 4.43 3.36
C ILE A 45 3.19 5.73 3.24
N GLY A 46 2.68 6.69 2.45
CA GLY A 46 3.54 7.81 2.25
C GLY A 46 3.02 8.98 1.47
N SER A 47 3.95 9.90 1.31
CA SER A 47 3.90 11.18 0.63
C SER A 47 3.06 12.27 1.32
N CYS A 48 2.98 13.43 0.68
CA CYS A 48 2.34 14.62 1.26
C CYS A 48 0.83 14.49 1.46
N THR A 49 0.17 13.59 0.75
CA THR A 49 -1.29 13.40 0.81
C THR A 49 -1.74 12.31 1.76
N ASN A 50 -0.97 11.21 1.87
CA ASN A 50 -1.38 10.00 2.58
C ASN A 50 -0.46 9.63 3.76
N ALA A 51 0.27 10.58 4.32
CA ALA A 51 1.09 10.39 5.50
C ALA A 51 1.09 11.64 6.39
N ARG A 52 -0.09 12.20 6.63
CA ARG A 52 -0.33 13.19 7.68
C ARG A 52 -0.20 12.49 9.03
N ILE A 53 -0.04 13.26 10.11
CA ILE A 53 0.08 12.64 11.44
C ILE A 53 -1.14 11.80 11.83
N SER A 54 -2.35 12.21 11.42
CA SER A 54 -3.58 11.41 11.60
C SER A 54 -3.53 10.06 10.92
N ASP A 55 -3.01 10.04 9.68
CA ASP A 55 -2.93 8.84 8.86
C ASP A 55 -1.90 7.87 9.45
N LEU A 56 -0.75 8.41 9.91
CA LEU A 56 0.28 7.62 10.59
C LEU A 56 -0.20 7.04 11.92
N ARG A 57 -1.00 7.78 12.69
CA ARG A 57 -1.61 7.26 13.92
C ARG A 57 -2.58 6.11 13.62
N ALA A 58 -3.45 6.28 12.62
CA ALA A 58 -4.39 5.24 12.21
C ALA A 58 -3.66 3.98 11.71
N ALA A 59 -2.65 4.16 10.86
CA ALA A 59 -1.86 3.04 10.36
C ALA A 59 -1.06 2.34 11.48
N ALA A 60 -0.47 3.11 12.41
CA ALA A 60 0.24 2.56 13.56
C ALA A 60 -0.68 1.74 14.48
N ALA A 61 -1.94 2.16 14.64
CA ALA A 61 -2.93 1.40 15.43
C ALA A 61 -3.20 0.02 14.80
N VAL A 62 -3.23 -0.07 13.46
CA VAL A 62 -3.42 -1.33 12.74
C VAL A 62 -2.19 -2.24 12.86
N VAL A 63 -0.98 -1.71 12.73
CA VAL A 63 0.24 -2.53 12.71
C VAL A 63 0.78 -2.88 14.09
N LYS A 64 0.31 -2.21 15.13
CA LYS A 64 0.79 -2.42 16.50
C LYS A 64 0.58 -3.87 16.96
N GLY A 65 1.67 -4.54 17.33
CA GLY A 65 1.66 -5.94 17.75
C GLY A 65 1.70 -6.95 16.62
N HIS A 66 1.67 -6.49 15.38
CA HIS A 66 1.79 -7.34 14.18
C HIS A 66 3.18 -7.23 13.55
N LYS A 67 3.47 -8.13 12.63
CA LYS A 67 4.69 -8.12 11.81
C LYS A 67 4.33 -8.07 10.33
N VAL A 68 5.18 -7.41 9.55
CA VAL A 68 5.10 -7.44 8.08
C VAL A 68 5.23 -8.88 7.60
N ALA A 69 4.36 -9.29 6.67
CA ALA A 69 4.36 -10.63 6.12
C ALA A 69 5.71 -10.96 5.43
N PRO A 70 6.18 -12.21 5.51
CA PRO A 70 7.38 -12.62 4.80
C PRO A 70 7.29 -12.33 3.30
N GLY A 71 8.35 -11.77 2.72
CA GLY A 71 8.41 -11.42 1.30
C GLY A 71 7.75 -10.09 0.93
N VAL A 72 7.15 -9.37 1.88
CA VAL A 72 6.61 -8.02 1.68
C VAL A 72 7.65 -6.99 2.10
N ARG A 73 7.96 -6.04 1.23
CA ARG A 73 8.71 -4.84 1.57
C ARG A 73 7.73 -3.73 1.95
N ALA A 74 7.77 -3.27 3.18
CA ALA A 74 6.87 -2.24 3.67
C ALA A 74 7.63 -0.95 4.02
N GLN A 75 7.17 0.18 3.48
CA GLN A 75 7.81 1.49 3.66
C GLN A 75 6.83 2.51 4.21
N VAL A 76 7.32 3.36 5.12
CA VAL A 76 6.62 4.55 5.60
C VAL A 76 7.44 5.79 5.29
N VAL A 77 6.84 6.72 4.56
CA VAL A 77 7.44 8.01 4.19
C VAL A 77 6.56 9.12 4.73
N PRO A 78 6.90 9.74 5.87
CA PRO A 78 6.12 10.82 6.47
C PRO A 78 5.95 12.00 5.51
N GLY A 79 4.79 12.64 5.53
CA GLY A 79 4.40 13.68 4.57
C GLY A 79 5.24 14.97 4.62
N SER A 80 5.94 15.22 5.72
CA SER A 80 6.89 16.33 5.87
C SER A 80 7.86 16.05 7.01
N MET A 81 8.94 16.82 7.08
CA MET A 81 9.90 16.75 8.19
C MET A 81 9.25 17.06 9.54
N ARG A 82 8.27 17.97 9.57
CA ARG A 82 7.50 18.29 10.78
C ARG A 82 6.66 17.10 11.23
N VAL A 83 5.94 16.45 10.31
CA VAL A 83 5.15 15.27 10.60
C VAL A 83 6.05 14.12 11.04
N ARG A 84 7.20 13.95 10.41
CA ARG A 84 8.19 12.95 10.78
C ARG A 84 8.63 13.13 12.22
N LYS A 85 9.07 14.35 12.58
CA LYS A 85 9.50 14.64 13.95
C LYS A 85 8.37 14.37 14.94
N GLN A 86 7.17 14.83 14.65
CA GLN A 86 6.01 14.60 15.52
C GLN A 86 5.72 13.12 15.71
N ALA A 87 5.76 12.31 14.64
CA ALA A 87 5.55 10.87 14.71
C ALA A 87 6.65 10.15 15.54
N GLU A 88 7.91 10.62 15.43
CA GLU A 88 9.03 10.14 16.25
C GLU A 88 8.82 10.52 17.74
N ASP A 89 8.43 11.75 18.02
CA ASP A 89 8.15 12.22 19.39
C ASP A 89 6.95 11.46 20.03
N GLU A 90 5.99 11.04 19.25
CA GLU A 90 4.82 10.23 19.67
C GLU A 90 5.11 8.72 19.75
N GLY A 91 6.30 8.27 19.36
CA GLY A 91 6.66 6.84 19.35
C GLY A 91 6.07 6.02 18.19
N LEU A 92 5.43 6.65 17.21
CA LEU A 92 4.86 5.94 16.06
C LEU A 92 5.94 5.31 15.19
N ALA A 93 7.09 5.96 15.05
CA ALA A 93 8.21 5.43 14.28
C ALA A 93 8.69 4.07 14.82
N GLU A 94 8.71 3.91 16.15
CA GLU A 94 9.12 2.66 16.78
C GLU A 94 8.10 1.55 16.51
N ILE A 95 6.79 1.84 16.56
CA ILE A 95 5.74 0.87 16.23
C ILE A 95 5.94 0.35 14.80
N PHE A 96 6.20 1.23 13.82
CA PHE A 96 6.44 0.81 12.44
C PHE A 96 7.73 -0.01 12.29
N LYS A 97 8.81 0.40 12.92
CA LYS A 97 10.08 -0.34 12.88
C LYS A 97 9.97 -1.72 13.53
N GLU A 98 9.32 -1.80 14.68
CA GLU A 98 9.05 -3.07 15.36
C GLU A 98 8.20 -4.01 14.49
N ALA A 99 7.24 -3.48 13.76
CA ALA A 99 6.46 -4.26 12.81
C ALA A 99 7.26 -4.70 11.56
N GLY A 100 8.42 -4.10 11.31
CA GLY A 100 9.27 -4.44 10.16
C GLY A 100 9.16 -3.50 8.97
N PHE A 101 8.58 -2.31 9.17
CA PHE A 101 8.56 -1.26 8.15
C PHE A 101 9.87 -0.49 8.08
N GLU A 102 10.25 -0.11 6.87
CA GLU A 102 11.32 0.87 6.63
C GLU A 102 10.80 2.28 6.95
N TRP A 103 11.32 2.91 8.00
CA TRP A 103 11.02 4.30 8.33
C TRP A 103 11.93 5.23 7.53
N ARG A 104 11.36 5.88 6.50
CA ARG A 104 12.12 6.65 5.52
C ARG A 104 12.13 8.15 5.84
N LYS A 105 13.01 8.88 5.14
CA LYS A 105 12.99 10.35 5.16
C LYS A 105 11.75 10.86 4.42
N SER A 106 11.23 12.02 4.85
CA SER A 106 10.13 12.68 4.15
C SER A 106 10.52 13.04 2.73
N GLY A 107 9.62 12.80 1.78
CA GLY A 107 9.84 13.07 0.36
C GLY A 107 8.82 12.36 -0.53
N CYS A 108 9.04 12.40 -1.83
CA CYS A 108 8.11 11.81 -2.79
C CYS A 108 8.30 10.30 -2.97
N SER A 109 9.54 9.77 -2.87
CA SER A 109 9.80 8.32 -2.91
C SER A 109 9.01 7.63 -4.04
N LEU A 110 8.32 6.52 -3.76
CA LEU A 110 7.51 5.77 -4.73
C LEU A 110 6.37 6.57 -5.38
N CYS A 111 5.91 7.65 -4.78
CA CYS A 111 4.84 8.49 -5.35
C CYS A 111 5.21 9.05 -6.75
N LEU A 112 6.48 9.35 -6.96
CA LEU A 112 7.02 9.86 -8.24
C LEU A 112 8.21 9.04 -8.75
N ALA A 113 8.43 7.84 -8.22
CA ALA A 113 9.58 7.00 -8.54
C ALA A 113 10.92 7.77 -8.43
N MET A 114 11.09 8.50 -7.33
CA MET A 114 12.28 9.30 -7.05
C MET A 114 13.22 8.58 -6.07
N ASN A 115 14.49 8.96 -6.06
CA ASN A 115 15.52 8.45 -5.14
C ASN A 115 15.70 6.93 -5.22
N ASP A 116 15.71 6.38 -6.42
CA ASP A 116 15.84 4.94 -6.72
C ASP A 116 14.69 4.07 -6.13
N ASP A 117 13.65 4.69 -5.62
CA ASP A 117 12.44 4.01 -5.19
C ASP A 117 11.54 3.74 -6.41
N ILE A 118 11.95 2.80 -7.23
CA ILE A 118 11.23 2.36 -8.43
C ILE A 118 10.78 0.92 -8.21
N LEU A 119 9.51 0.64 -8.52
CA LEU A 119 9.01 -0.73 -8.51
C LEU A 119 9.54 -1.48 -9.73
N GLN A 120 10.03 -2.68 -9.50
CA GLN A 120 10.43 -3.56 -10.59
C GLN A 120 9.20 -4.14 -11.30
N SER A 121 9.38 -4.56 -12.55
CA SER A 121 8.32 -5.23 -13.30
C SER A 121 7.81 -6.46 -12.55
N GLY A 122 6.49 -6.64 -12.51
CA GLY A 122 5.83 -7.74 -11.82
C GLY A 122 5.63 -7.53 -10.30
N VAL A 123 6.16 -6.45 -9.71
CA VAL A 123 5.94 -6.13 -8.30
C VAL A 123 4.64 -5.36 -8.13
N ARG A 124 3.71 -5.89 -7.34
CA ARG A 124 2.45 -5.23 -6.99
C ARG A 124 2.61 -4.46 -5.69
N CYS A 125 2.25 -3.18 -5.73
CA CYS A 125 2.30 -2.30 -4.58
C CYS A 125 0.89 -1.91 -4.10
N ALA A 126 0.67 -1.99 -2.79
CA ALA A 126 -0.49 -1.42 -2.14
C ALA A 126 -0.11 -0.09 -1.46
N SER A 127 -0.82 1.00 -1.79
CA SER A 127 -0.62 2.31 -1.16
C SER A 127 -1.82 2.80 -0.36
N THR A 128 -3.02 2.34 -0.70
CA THR A 128 -4.25 2.52 0.09
C THR A 128 -4.54 1.20 0.81
N ALA A 129 -5.15 1.19 1.98
CA ALA A 129 -5.28 -0.01 2.82
C ALA A 129 -3.93 -0.71 3.13
N ALA A 130 -2.86 0.05 3.07
CA ALA A 130 -1.49 -0.44 3.05
C ALA A 130 -1.09 -1.14 4.35
N ALA A 131 -1.55 -0.66 5.51
CA ALA A 131 -1.18 -1.22 6.81
C ALA A 131 -1.62 -2.69 6.96
N ALA A 132 -2.87 -3.00 6.64
CA ALA A 132 -3.40 -4.35 6.67
C ALA A 132 -2.74 -5.26 5.62
N ALA A 133 -2.53 -4.75 4.42
CA ALA A 133 -1.85 -5.48 3.36
C ALA A 133 -0.40 -5.84 3.70
N ALA A 134 0.29 -5.01 4.48
CA ALA A 134 1.64 -5.31 4.94
C ALA A 134 1.68 -6.53 5.88
N ILE A 135 0.67 -6.66 6.74
CA ILE A 135 0.58 -7.74 7.73
C ILE A 135 0.22 -9.07 7.05
N THR A 136 -0.71 -9.04 6.11
CA THR A 136 -1.25 -10.27 5.49
C THR A 136 -0.54 -10.68 4.21
N GLY A 137 0.18 -9.76 3.56
CA GLY A 137 0.77 -9.97 2.23
C GLY A 137 -0.24 -9.94 1.08
N LYS A 138 -1.48 -9.54 1.33
CA LYS A 138 -2.59 -9.45 0.38
C LYS A 138 -3.39 -8.18 0.61
N LEU A 139 -4.21 -7.79 -0.37
CA LEU A 139 -5.19 -6.74 -0.13
C LEU A 139 -6.19 -7.21 0.93
N THR A 140 -6.26 -6.49 2.03
CA THR A 140 -7.05 -6.89 3.21
C THR A 140 -7.79 -5.70 3.79
N ASP A 141 -9.04 -5.91 4.16
CA ASP A 141 -9.80 -4.93 4.92
C ASP A 141 -9.21 -4.83 6.35
N PRO A 142 -8.83 -3.62 6.81
CA PRO A 142 -8.32 -3.43 8.17
C PRO A 142 -9.26 -3.91 9.27
N ALA A 143 -10.57 -3.93 9.02
CA ALA A 143 -11.57 -4.40 9.97
C ALA A 143 -11.55 -5.93 10.17
N MET A 144 -10.80 -6.67 9.35
CA MET A 144 -10.68 -8.13 9.43
C MET A 144 -9.39 -8.59 10.15
N LEU A 145 -8.59 -7.67 10.68
CA LEU A 145 -7.43 -7.92 11.54
C LEU A 145 -7.84 -7.85 13.00
#